data_80d347280ee84f57fdd8d0645c66c365
#
_entry.id   80d347280ee84f57fdd8d0645c66c365
#
_cell.length_a   1.000
_cell.length_b   1.000
_cell.length_c   1.000
_cell.angle_alpha   90.00
_cell.angle_beta   90.00
_cell.angle_gamma   90.00
#
_symmetry.space_group_name_H-M   'P 1'
#
loop_
_entity.id
_entity.type
_entity.pdbx_description
1 polymer ?
#
loop_
_entity_poly.entity_id
_entity_poly.type
_entity_poly.pdbx_seq_one_letter_code
_entity_poly.pdbx_strand_id
1 'polypeptide(L)'
;MKARRVAGAPERIEWAVQQLAVEPADHLLEVGCGGGYAVALVCGLLARGTITAIDRSALQVARARARNSACVAAGQARIERAALEDLVVGRRRFDKIFAVNVNAFWTTPAGSLACIRPLLRPRSDVYLVYQPPTAARLRAVKAALSALLESHGFAVRRVETQAFRVGHGLCIIGRPK
;
A
#
# COMPACT_ATOMS: atom_id res chain seq x y z
N MET A 1 -11.95 -1.66 16.13
CA MET A 1 -12.26 -0.21 15.94
C MET A 1 -12.63 0.01 14.48
N LYS A 2 -13.81 0.55 14.15
CA LYS A 2 -14.17 0.79 12.74
C LYS A 2 -13.38 2.00 12.23
N ALA A 3 -12.74 1.85 11.05
CA ALA A 3 -12.05 2.95 10.39
C ALA A 3 -12.99 4.15 10.22
N ARG A 4 -12.52 5.34 10.59
CA ARG A 4 -13.24 6.59 10.36
C ARG A 4 -13.39 6.77 8.85
N ARG A 5 -14.63 6.93 8.36
CA ARG A 5 -14.86 7.18 6.92
C ARG A 5 -14.20 8.49 6.51
N VAL A 6 -13.45 8.44 5.42
CA VAL A 6 -12.87 9.64 4.81
C VAL A 6 -13.76 10.02 3.63
N ALA A 7 -14.33 11.23 3.68
CA ALA A 7 -15.23 11.70 2.63
C ALA A 7 -14.56 11.63 1.24
N GLY A 8 -15.26 11.02 0.28
CA GLY A 8 -14.78 10.88 -1.09
C GLY A 8 -13.66 9.84 -1.27
N ALA A 9 -13.34 9.03 -0.27
CA ALA A 9 -12.39 7.95 -0.46
C ALA A 9 -12.94 6.92 -1.46
N PRO A 10 -12.16 6.53 -2.48
CA PRO A 10 -12.56 5.49 -3.41
C PRO A 10 -12.76 4.14 -2.70
N GLU A 11 -13.79 3.37 -3.09
CA GLU A 11 -14.13 2.06 -2.51
C GLU A 11 -12.93 1.12 -2.43
N ARG A 12 -12.08 1.08 -3.48
CA ARG A 12 -10.85 0.28 -3.49
C ARG A 12 -9.86 0.64 -2.40
N ILE A 13 -9.81 1.93 -2.01
CA ILE A 13 -8.88 2.40 -0.98
C ILE A 13 -9.41 2.00 0.41
N GLU A 14 -10.71 2.18 0.65
CA GLU A 14 -11.34 1.73 1.91
C GLU A 14 -11.14 0.23 2.09
N TRP A 15 -11.40 -0.55 1.04
CA TRP A 15 -11.20 -1.99 1.06
C TRP A 15 -9.73 -2.39 1.23
N ALA A 16 -8.80 -1.71 0.54
CA ALA A 16 -7.37 -1.95 0.70
C ALA A 16 -6.94 -1.78 2.16
N VAL A 17 -7.34 -0.69 2.81
CA VAL A 17 -7.00 -0.43 4.22
C VAL A 17 -7.62 -1.49 5.15
N GLN A 18 -8.81 -1.99 4.86
CA GLN A 18 -9.39 -3.12 5.60
C GLN A 18 -8.53 -4.39 5.50
N GLN A 19 -7.97 -4.69 4.31
CA GLN A 19 -7.10 -5.85 4.12
C GLN A 19 -5.79 -5.75 4.91
N LEU A 20 -5.31 -4.53 5.19
CA LEU A 20 -4.10 -4.32 5.97
C LEU A 20 -4.25 -4.76 7.43
N ALA A 21 -5.47 -4.83 7.97
CA ALA A 21 -5.71 -5.11 9.39
C ALA A 21 -4.76 -4.29 10.29
N VAL A 22 -4.79 -2.95 10.11
CA VAL A 22 -3.85 -2.02 10.77
C VAL A 22 -3.97 -2.12 12.28
N GLU A 23 -2.84 -2.35 12.94
CA GLU A 23 -2.71 -2.32 14.38
C GLU A 23 -2.28 -0.94 14.89
N PRO A 24 -2.66 -0.53 16.12
CA PRO A 24 -2.40 0.82 16.63
C PRO A 24 -0.92 1.24 16.68
N ALA A 25 0.00 0.29 16.69
CA ALA A 25 1.45 0.54 16.77
C ALA A 25 2.20 0.25 15.47
N ASP A 26 1.50 -0.10 14.38
CA ASP A 26 2.12 -0.43 13.10
C ASP A 26 2.91 0.75 12.52
N HIS A 27 4.03 0.42 11.91
CA HIS A 27 4.75 1.31 11.00
C HIS A 27 4.53 0.86 9.56
N LEU A 28 3.84 1.69 8.77
CA LEU A 28 3.46 1.35 7.41
C LEU A 28 4.22 2.17 6.37
N LEU A 29 4.41 1.57 5.18
CA LEU A 29 4.85 2.27 3.98
C LEU A 29 3.79 2.14 2.90
N GLU A 30 3.30 3.25 2.39
CA GLU A 30 2.48 3.32 1.18
C GLU A 30 3.34 3.73 -0.02
N VAL A 31 3.38 2.90 -1.04
CA VAL A 31 4.04 3.20 -2.32
C VAL A 31 2.99 3.68 -3.32
N GLY A 32 3.16 4.89 -3.88
CA GLY A 32 2.20 5.50 -4.80
C GLY A 32 0.95 6.00 -4.09
N CYS A 33 1.11 6.88 -3.10
CA CYS A 33 0.00 7.32 -2.22
C CYS A 33 -1.03 8.21 -2.91
N GLY A 34 -0.77 8.69 -4.12
CA GLY A 34 -1.66 9.59 -4.82
C GLY A 34 -2.08 10.77 -3.94
N GLY A 35 -3.36 11.09 -3.91
CA GLY A 35 -3.91 12.18 -3.10
C GLY A 35 -4.05 11.88 -1.60
N GLY A 36 -3.48 10.78 -1.06
CA GLY A 36 -3.35 10.48 0.37
C GLY A 36 -4.63 10.02 1.06
N TYR A 37 -5.55 9.38 0.36
CA TYR A 37 -6.78 8.85 0.98
C TYR A 37 -6.49 7.67 1.93
N ALA A 38 -5.59 6.75 1.54
CA ALA A 38 -5.22 5.64 2.41
C ALA A 38 -4.45 6.14 3.63
N VAL A 39 -3.55 7.12 3.46
CA VAL A 39 -2.89 7.79 4.59
C VAL A 39 -3.90 8.27 5.62
N ALA A 40 -4.97 8.98 5.18
CA ALA A 40 -6.00 9.51 6.08
C ALA A 40 -6.75 8.41 6.84
N LEU A 41 -7.08 7.31 6.15
CA LEU A 41 -7.74 6.15 6.78
C LEU A 41 -6.82 5.44 7.78
N VAL A 42 -5.57 5.22 7.41
CA VAL A 42 -4.56 4.56 8.26
C VAL A 42 -4.27 5.40 9.51
N CYS A 43 -4.08 6.72 9.37
CA CYS A 43 -3.87 7.61 10.51
C CYS A 43 -5.01 7.52 11.54
N GLY A 44 -6.25 7.34 11.08
CA GLY A 44 -7.39 7.16 11.98
C GLY A 44 -7.41 5.84 12.77
N LEU A 45 -6.53 4.89 12.42
CA LEU A 45 -6.40 3.58 13.08
C LEU A 45 -5.15 3.51 13.97
N LEU A 46 -4.14 4.34 13.70
CA LEU A 46 -2.90 4.37 14.45
C LEU A 46 -3.06 5.13 15.77
N ALA A 47 -2.38 4.67 16.81
CA ALA A 47 -2.26 5.37 18.10
C ALA A 47 -0.81 5.76 18.41
N ARG A 48 0.13 4.86 18.21
CA ARG A 48 1.58 5.05 18.42
C ARG A 48 2.40 4.75 17.17
N GLY A 49 1.77 4.16 16.17
CA GLY A 49 2.39 3.84 14.90
C GLY A 49 2.52 5.05 13.98
N THR A 50 3.15 4.83 12.83
CA THR A 50 3.37 5.86 11.81
C THR A 50 3.13 5.33 10.41
N ILE A 51 2.79 6.22 9.49
CA ILE A 51 2.78 5.91 8.06
C ILE A 51 3.76 6.79 7.31
N THR A 52 4.64 6.16 6.53
CA THR A 52 5.42 6.82 5.48
C THR A 52 4.70 6.58 4.16
N ALA A 53 4.55 7.62 3.34
CA ALA A 53 3.86 7.54 2.06
C ALA A 53 4.66 8.27 0.99
N ILE A 54 4.84 7.64 -0.15
CA ILE A 54 5.60 8.21 -1.27
C ILE A 54 4.78 8.25 -2.55
N ASP A 55 5.05 9.27 -3.36
CA ASP A 55 4.55 9.37 -4.72
C ASP A 55 5.55 10.14 -5.59
N ARG A 56 5.67 9.80 -6.86
CA ARG A 56 6.55 10.50 -7.83
C ARG A 56 6.01 11.88 -8.19
N SER A 57 4.70 12.05 -8.17
CA SER A 57 4.01 13.26 -8.57
C SER A 57 4.04 14.33 -7.46
N ALA A 58 4.71 15.44 -7.71
CA ALA A 58 4.70 16.59 -6.80
C ALA A 58 3.27 17.08 -6.49
N LEU A 59 2.38 17.08 -7.50
CA LEU A 59 0.99 17.47 -7.34
C LEU A 59 0.24 16.52 -6.38
N GLN A 60 0.44 15.21 -6.52
CA GLN A 60 -0.20 14.24 -5.65
C GLN A 60 0.32 14.35 -4.21
N VAL A 61 1.63 14.51 -4.04
CA VAL A 61 2.23 14.73 -2.71
C VAL A 61 1.69 16.00 -2.05
N ALA A 62 1.55 17.11 -2.79
CA ALA A 62 0.96 18.33 -2.25
C ALA A 62 -0.50 18.11 -1.80
N ARG A 63 -1.32 17.43 -2.61
CA ARG A 63 -2.70 17.05 -2.26
C ARG A 63 -2.76 16.12 -1.03
N ALA A 64 -1.87 15.13 -0.98
CA ALA A 64 -1.78 14.20 0.14
C ALA A 64 -1.41 14.91 1.44
N ARG A 65 -0.43 15.81 1.41
CA ARG A 65 -0.04 16.63 2.57
C ARG A 65 -1.16 17.56 3.04
N ALA A 66 -1.85 18.23 2.11
CA ALA A 66 -2.97 19.09 2.43
C ALA A 66 -4.11 18.30 3.11
N ARG A 67 -4.47 17.13 2.56
CA ARG A 67 -5.50 16.24 3.14
C ARG A 67 -5.13 15.74 4.52
N ASN A 68 -3.86 15.49 4.78
CA ASN A 68 -3.37 14.85 6.00
C ASN A 68 -2.59 15.80 6.91
N SER A 69 -2.80 17.12 6.78
CA SER A 69 -2.02 18.14 7.49
C SER A 69 -1.94 17.94 8.99
N ALA A 70 -3.03 17.56 9.63
CA ALA A 70 -3.07 17.26 11.06
C ALA A 70 -2.19 16.06 11.44
N CYS A 71 -2.23 14.97 10.66
CA CYS A 71 -1.41 13.78 10.91
C CYS A 71 0.08 14.06 10.64
N VAL A 72 0.38 14.89 9.65
CA VAL A 72 1.76 15.32 9.36
C VAL A 72 2.29 16.20 10.49
N ALA A 73 1.49 17.17 10.96
CA ALA A 73 1.87 18.04 12.08
C ALA A 73 2.07 17.26 13.39
N ALA A 74 1.28 16.21 13.62
CA ALA A 74 1.42 15.30 14.76
C ALA A 74 2.61 14.32 14.64
N GLY A 75 3.36 14.34 13.51
CA GLY A 75 4.45 13.39 13.26
C GLY A 75 4.01 11.94 12.98
N GLN A 76 2.71 11.70 12.85
CA GLN A 76 2.12 10.38 12.60
C GLN A 76 2.23 9.98 11.13
N ALA A 77 2.21 10.96 10.19
CA ALA A 77 2.37 10.74 8.77
C ALA A 77 3.58 11.49 8.21
N ARG A 78 4.39 10.80 7.39
CA ARG A 78 5.46 11.38 6.59
C ARG A 78 5.13 11.15 5.11
N ILE A 79 4.96 12.23 4.35
CA ILE A 79 4.56 12.16 2.94
C ILE A 79 5.64 12.82 2.09
N GLU A 80 6.23 12.08 1.16
CA GLU A 80 7.41 12.51 0.42
C GLU A 80 7.25 12.33 -1.09
N ARG A 81 7.86 13.24 -1.85
CA ARG A 81 8.06 13.03 -3.27
C ARG A 81 9.29 12.15 -3.45
N ALA A 82 9.06 10.89 -3.81
CA ALA A 82 10.13 9.94 -4.10
C ALA A 82 9.64 8.87 -5.06
N ALA A 83 10.54 8.33 -5.85
CA ALA A 83 10.36 7.01 -6.45
C ALA A 83 10.74 5.95 -5.41
N LEU A 84 10.26 4.73 -5.57
CA LEU A 84 10.54 3.65 -4.62
C LEU A 84 12.04 3.33 -4.57
N GLU A 85 12.70 3.36 -5.72
CA GLU A 85 14.12 3.11 -5.90
C GLU A 85 15.02 4.17 -5.23
N ASP A 86 14.49 5.40 -5.05
CA ASP A 86 15.20 6.53 -4.45
C ASP A 86 14.87 6.71 -2.96
N LEU A 87 14.02 5.84 -2.40
CA LEU A 87 13.54 6.00 -1.05
C LEU A 87 14.63 5.72 0.00
N VAL A 88 15.01 6.74 0.74
CA VAL A 88 15.99 6.64 1.83
C VAL A 88 15.26 6.66 3.17
N VAL A 89 15.18 5.51 3.82
CA VAL A 89 14.52 5.35 5.14
C VAL A 89 15.49 5.11 6.30
N GLY A 90 16.79 5.05 6.02
CA GLY A 90 17.80 4.73 7.01
C GLY A 90 17.59 3.32 7.59
N ARG A 91 17.57 3.22 8.93
CA ARG A 91 17.35 1.94 9.62
C ARG A 91 15.87 1.59 9.84
N ARG A 92 14.94 2.40 9.35
CA ARG A 92 13.51 2.13 9.53
C ARG A 92 13.12 0.85 8.81
N ARG A 93 12.22 0.10 9.44
CA ARG A 93 11.61 -1.09 8.87
C ARG A 93 10.11 -1.01 9.14
N PHE A 94 9.33 -1.61 8.24
CA PHE A 94 7.88 -1.51 8.23
C PHE A 94 7.23 -2.84 8.59
N ASP A 95 6.15 -2.75 9.34
CA ASP A 95 5.29 -3.89 9.67
C ASP A 95 4.44 -4.29 8.46
N LYS A 96 4.06 -3.29 7.65
CA LYS A 96 3.28 -3.50 6.43
C LYS A 96 3.75 -2.54 5.35
N ILE A 97 3.97 -3.06 4.15
CA ILE A 97 4.19 -2.25 2.94
C ILE A 97 3.03 -2.51 2.00
N PHE A 98 2.42 -1.46 1.46
CA PHE A 98 1.31 -1.64 0.54
C PHE A 98 1.35 -0.67 -0.64
N ALA A 99 0.69 -1.09 -1.73
CA ALA A 99 0.54 -0.31 -2.94
C ALA A 99 -0.85 -0.55 -3.54
N VAL A 100 -1.53 0.51 -3.96
CA VAL A 100 -2.86 0.42 -4.57
C VAL A 100 -2.82 0.95 -6.00
N ASN A 101 -3.04 0.08 -6.98
CA ASN A 101 -2.97 0.39 -8.42
C ASN A 101 -1.62 1.00 -8.84
N VAL A 102 -0.51 0.53 -8.30
CA VAL A 102 0.83 1.00 -8.66
C VAL A 102 1.44 0.10 -9.73
N ASN A 103 1.67 0.69 -10.90
CA ASN A 103 2.17 -0.05 -12.06
C ASN A 103 3.59 -0.59 -11.88
N ALA A 104 4.44 0.02 -11.05
CA ALA A 104 5.82 -0.41 -10.84
C ALA A 104 5.95 -1.89 -10.44
N PHE A 105 5.03 -2.40 -9.63
CA PHE A 105 4.99 -3.81 -9.25
C PHE A 105 4.52 -4.75 -10.37
N TRP A 106 4.15 -4.19 -11.51
CA TRP A 106 3.69 -4.93 -12.68
C TRP A 106 4.65 -4.76 -13.87
N THR A 107 5.17 -3.55 -14.07
CA THR A 107 6.04 -3.22 -15.21
C THR A 107 7.51 -3.49 -14.93
N THR A 108 7.96 -3.27 -13.70
CA THR A 108 9.34 -3.50 -13.24
C THR A 108 9.38 -4.24 -11.90
N PRO A 109 8.78 -5.44 -11.84
CA PRO A 109 8.55 -6.13 -10.57
C PRO A 109 9.84 -6.50 -9.83
N ALA A 110 10.86 -6.95 -10.54
CA ALA A 110 12.13 -7.35 -9.94
C ALA A 110 12.75 -6.20 -9.14
N GLY A 111 12.85 -5.02 -9.74
CA GLY A 111 13.37 -3.83 -9.07
C GLY A 111 12.50 -3.40 -7.88
N SER A 112 11.19 -3.34 -8.08
CA SER A 112 10.26 -2.91 -7.04
C SER A 112 10.26 -3.86 -5.83
N LEU A 113 10.25 -5.18 -6.06
CA LEU A 113 10.27 -6.18 -4.98
C LEU A 113 11.64 -6.23 -4.27
N ALA A 114 12.73 -6.06 -5.01
CA ALA A 114 14.07 -5.95 -4.44
C ALA A 114 14.19 -4.71 -3.52
N CYS A 115 13.60 -3.57 -3.90
CA CYS A 115 13.60 -2.36 -3.09
C CYS A 115 12.81 -2.52 -1.79
N ILE A 116 11.64 -3.18 -1.81
CA ILE A 116 10.80 -3.29 -0.61
C ILE A 116 11.23 -4.39 0.35
N ARG A 117 11.88 -5.45 -0.15
CA ARG A 117 12.29 -6.60 0.68
C ARG A 117 13.12 -6.20 1.92
N PRO A 118 14.20 -5.38 1.81
CA PRO A 118 14.99 -4.97 2.95
C PRO A 118 14.27 -3.98 3.88
N LEU A 119 13.15 -3.42 3.46
CA LEU A 119 12.37 -2.47 4.25
C LEU A 119 11.35 -3.17 5.16
N LEU A 120 11.03 -4.44 4.92
CA LEU A 120 10.12 -5.23 5.76
C LEU A 120 10.84 -5.70 7.03
N ARG A 121 10.12 -5.69 8.15
CA ARG A 121 10.53 -6.40 9.37
C ARG A 121 10.43 -7.91 9.17
N PRO A 122 11.11 -8.72 9.98
CA PRO A 122 10.89 -10.17 9.98
C PRO A 122 9.41 -10.50 10.18
N ARG A 123 8.88 -11.39 9.35
CA ARG A 123 7.47 -11.83 9.35
C ARG A 123 6.43 -10.78 8.90
N SER A 124 6.87 -9.64 8.40
CA SER A 124 5.99 -8.62 7.83
C SER A 124 5.59 -8.94 6.39
N ASP A 125 4.48 -8.34 5.95
CA ASP A 125 3.88 -8.63 4.66
C ASP A 125 3.84 -7.40 3.73
N VAL A 126 3.88 -7.68 2.42
CA VAL A 126 3.55 -6.72 1.37
C VAL A 126 2.14 -6.98 0.86
N TYR A 127 1.39 -5.91 0.64
CA TYR A 127 0.02 -5.92 0.14
C TYR A 127 -0.04 -5.23 -1.22
N LEU A 128 -0.29 -5.99 -2.28
CA LEU A 128 -0.46 -5.46 -3.63
C LEU A 128 -1.94 -5.47 -3.98
N VAL A 129 -2.53 -4.28 -4.08
CA VAL A 129 -3.96 -4.09 -4.33
C VAL A 129 -4.19 -3.53 -5.72
N TYR A 130 -5.07 -4.17 -6.48
CA TYR A 130 -5.46 -3.75 -7.82
C TYR A 130 -6.97 -3.75 -7.99
N GLN A 131 -7.45 -2.96 -8.95
CA GLN A 131 -8.85 -2.92 -9.36
C GLN A 131 -9.01 -3.27 -10.85
N PRO A 132 -8.96 -4.58 -11.22
CA PRO A 132 -9.23 -4.99 -12.58
C PRO A 132 -10.67 -4.69 -13.00
N PRO A 133 -10.90 -4.25 -14.25
CA PRO A 133 -12.25 -3.84 -14.71
C PRO A 133 -13.20 -5.01 -14.92
N THR A 134 -12.69 -6.22 -15.19
CA THR A 134 -13.50 -7.41 -15.49
C THR A 134 -13.02 -8.64 -14.72
N ALA A 135 -13.91 -9.62 -14.54
CA ALA A 135 -13.58 -10.91 -13.91
C ALA A 135 -12.50 -11.69 -14.68
N ALA A 136 -12.50 -11.61 -16.02
CA ALA A 136 -11.47 -12.24 -16.83
C ALA A 136 -10.10 -11.61 -16.55
N ARG A 137 -10.03 -10.27 -16.50
CA ARG A 137 -8.82 -9.54 -16.18
C ARG A 137 -8.36 -9.81 -14.74
N LEU A 138 -9.31 -9.93 -13.80
CA LEU A 138 -9.02 -10.30 -12.41
C LEU A 138 -8.27 -11.64 -12.33
N ARG A 139 -8.73 -12.68 -13.03
CA ARG A 139 -8.06 -13.99 -13.05
C ARG A 139 -6.64 -13.92 -13.61
N ALA A 140 -6.47 -13.20 -14.72
CA ALA A 140 -5.17 -13.04 -15.35
C ALA A 140 -4.18 -12.28 -14.44
N VAL A 141 -4.61 -11.16 -13.84
CA VAL A 141 -3.79 -10.34 -12.94
C VAL A 141 -3.43 -11.13 -11.68
N LYS A 142 -4.39 -11.85 -11.09
CA LYS A 142 -4.14 -12.72 -9.93
C LYS A 142 -3.04 -13.74 -10.22
N ALA A 143 -3.16 -14.50 -11.31
CA ALA A 143 -2.19 -15.54 -11.66
C ALA A 143 -0.80 -14.95 -11.88
N ALA A 144 -0.70 -13.87 -12.66
CA ALA A 144 0.58 -13.26 -12.99
C ALA A 144 1.28 -12.61 -11.78
N LEU A 145 0.54 -11.88 -10.92
CA LEU A 145 1.13 -11.30 -9.71
C LEU A 145 1.55 -12.35 -8.68
N SER A 146 0.80 -13.45 -8.54
CA SER A 146 1.19 -14.55 -7.65
C SER A 146 2.50 -15.18 -8.12
N ALA A 147 2.59 -15.55 -9.39
CA ALA A 147 3.80 -16.12 -9.97
C ALA A 147 5.00 -15.16 -9.85
N LEU A 148 4.76 -13.86 -10.02
CA LEU A 148 5.77 -12.83 -9.94
C LEU A 148 6.30 -12.68 -8.50
N LEU A 149 5.46 -12.66 -7.49
CA LEU A 149 5.89 -12.66 -6.08
C LEU A 149 6.74 -13.90 -5.77
N GLU A 150 6.30 -15.08 -6.20
CA GLU A 150 6.99 -16.34 -5.95
C GLU A 150 8.35 -16.41 -6.62
N SER A 151 8.47 -15.96 -7.88
CA SER A 151 9.74 -15.92 -8.63
C SER A 151 10.75 -14.92 -8.06
N HIS A 152 10.29 -13.93 -7.27
CA HIS A 152 11.15 -12.94 -6.61
C HIS A 152 11.33 -13.20 -5.10
N GLY A 153 11.12 -14.43 -4.66
CA GLY A 153 11.42 -14.86 -3.29
C GLY A 153 10.41 -14.41 -2.24
N PHE A 154 9.15 -14.20 -2.63
CA PHE A 154 8.03 -13.99 -1.71
C PHE A 154 7.12 -15.23 -1.73
N ALA A 155 6.64 -15.64 -0.57
CA ALA A 155 5.56 -16.61 -0.45
C ALA A 155 4.22 -15.87 -0.52
N VAL A 156 3.31 -16.28 -1.41
CA VAL A 156 1.93 -15.79 -1.40
C VAL A 156 1.20 -16.37 -0.20
N ARG A 157 0.82 -15.51 0.74
CA ARG A 157 0.18 -15.90 2.00
C ARG A 157 -1.34 -15.93 1.88
N ARG A 158 -1.90 -14.96 1.18
CA ARG A 158 -3.35 -14.80 1.03
C ARG A 158 -3.67 -14.05 -0.26
N VAL A 159 -4.78 -14.38 -0.86
CA VAL A 159 -5.34 -13.65 -2.00
C VAL A 159 -6.81 -13.39 -1.71
N GLU A 160 -7.18 -12.12 -1.65
CA GLU A 160 -8.55 -11.66 -1.42
C GLU A 160 -9.10 -11.01 -2.67
N THR A 161 -10.38 -11.21 -2.91
CA THR A 161 -11.10 -10.58 -4.01
C THR A 161 -12.46 -10.09 -3.56
N GLN A 162 -12.92 -8.97 -4.14
CA GLN A 162 -14.23 -8.41 -3.86
C GLN A 162 -14.82 -7.78 -5.12
N ALA A 163 -16.12 -7.94 -5.35
CA ALA A 163 -16.83 -7.16 -6.34
C ALA A 163 -17.05 -5.75 -5.81
N PHE A 164 -16.70 -4.74 -6.62
CA PHE A 164 -17.00 -3.34 -6.36
C PHE A 164 -18.16 -2.88 -7.23
N ARG A 165 -18.69 -1.69 -6.98
CA ARG A 165 -19.68 -1.06 -7.86
C ARG A 165 -19.16 -0.96 -9.31
N VAL A 166 -17.85 -0.73 -9.47
CA VAL A 166 -17.19 -0.73 -10.78
C VAL A 166 -15.93 -1.59 -10.69
N GLY A 167 -15.89 -2.71 -11.43
CA GLY A 167 -14.75 -3.63 -11.46
C GLY A 167 -14.66 -4.54 -10.23
N HIS A 168 -13.45 -5.03 -9.98
CA HIS A 168 -13.18 -6.01 -8.93
C HIS A 168 -11.96 -5.61 -8.12
N GLY A 169 -12.01 -5.76 -6.81
CA GLY A 169 -10.84 -5.68 -5.93
C GLY A 169 -10.04 -6.99 -5.97
N LEU A 170 -8.73 -6.86 -6.03
CA LEU A 170 -7.76 -7.93 -5.86
C LEU A 170 -6.71 -7.45 -4.86
N CYS A 171 -6.50 -8.18 -3.79
CA CYS A 171 -5.40 -7.98 -2.86
C CYS A 171 -4.57 -9.26 -2.79
N ILE A 172 -3.29 -9.17 -3.10
CA ILE A 172 -2.34 -10.28 -2.95
C ILE A 172 -1.37 -9.90 -1.84
N ILE A 173 -1.25 -10.81 -0.86
CA ILE A 173 -0.41 -10.62 0.32
C ILE A 173 0.77 -11.56 0.19
N GLY A 174 1.98 -10.99 0.15
CA GLY A 174 3.23 -11.70 0.04
C GLY A 174 4.13 -11.48 1.24
N ARG A 175 4.90 -12.51 1.61
CA ARG A 175 5.91 -12.45 2.66
C ARG A 175 7.26 -12.87 2.11
N PRO A 176 8.36 -12.17 2.39
CA PRO A 176 9.70 -12.64 2.04
C PRO A 176 9.96 -14.05 2.60
N LYS A 177 10.52 -14.93 1.74
CA LYS A 177 10.98 -16.28 2.14
C LYS A 177 12.25 -16.19 2.94
#